data_f5377f912af13ca44913f7186ce72383
#
_entry.id   f5377f912af13ca44913f7186ce72383
#
_cell.length_a   1.000
_cell.length_b   1.000
_cell.length_c   1.000
_cell.angle_alpha   90.00
_cell.angle_beta   90.00
_cell.angle_gamma   90.00
#
_symmetry.space_group_name_H-M   'P 1'
#
loop_
_entity.id
_entity.type
_entity.pdbx_description
1 polymer ?
#
loop_
_entity_poly.entity_id
_entity_poly.type
_entity_poly.pdbx_seq_one_letter_code
_entity_poly.pdbx_strand_id
1 'polypeptide(L)'
;MVTQVDGIPFAHAGKGAQCIIKTQLALSHKQAGKASVILIEEPESHLSFSRLSELMGVVEKAASGRQIIASTHSSFVANKLGLENLILLSDDNCCSMQSLEKETFEFFKKVAGYDTLRLILCKKSILVEGDSDELVVQRAYMDTHEGRLPIQ
;
A
#
# COMPACT_ATOMS: atom_id res chain seq x y z
N MET A 1 -11.28 11.10 32.41
CA MET A 1 -10.01 11.57 31.84
C MET A 1 -10.15 11.45 30.33
N VAL A 2 -10.11 12.56 29.59
CA VAL A 2 -10.24 12.53 28.13
C VAL A 2 -8.84 12.46 27.54
N THR A 3 -8.56 11.44 26.73
CA THR A 3 -7.27 11.30 26.05
C THR A 3 -7.10 12.47 25.07
N GLN A 4 -5.99 13.19 25.19
CA GLN A 4 -5.67 14.35 24.35
C GLN A 4 -4.41 14.05 23.51
N VAL A 5 -4.35 14.62 22.32
CA VAL A 5 -3.22 14.59 21.39
C VAL A 5 -2.90 16.03 21.06
N ASP A 6 -1.71 16.51 21.41
CA ASP A 6 -1.29 17.90 21.25
C ASP A 6 -2.30 18.94 21.80
N GLY A 7 -2.91 18.61 22.97
CA GLY A 7 -3.91 19.46 23.60
C GLY A 7 -5.32 19.39 23.00
N ILE A 8 -5.52 18.58 21.95
CA ILE A 8 -6.82 18.37 21.29
C ILE A 8 -7.43 17.06 21.80
N PRO A 9 -8.72 16.99 22.15
CA PRO A 9 -9.37 15.72 22.48
C PRO A 9 -9.20 14.72 21.33
N PHE A 10 -8.82 13.47 21.64
CA PHE A 10 -8.53 12.41 20.65
C PHE A 10 -9.66 12.26 19.61
N ALA A 11 -10.91 12.39 20.00
CA ALA A 11 -12.05 12.32 19.09
C ALA A 11 -12.06 13.42 18.02
N HIS A 12 -11.39 14.55 18.27
CA HIS A 12 -11.30 15.70 17.36
C HIS A 12 -9.97 15.73 16.59
N ALA A 13 -9.02 14.85 16.90
CA ALA A 13 -7.80 14.72 16.13
C ALA A 13 -8.08 14.21 14.70
N GLY A 14 -7.26 14.59 13.75
CA GLY A 14 -7.38 14.11 12.37
C GLY A 14 -7.32 12.57 12.29
N LYS A 15 -8.08 11.98 11.37
CA LYS A 15 -8.19 10.51 11.23
C LYS A 15 -6.84 9.80 11.11
N GLY A 16 -5.88 10.39 10.41
CA GLY A 16 -4.52 9.85 10.30
C GLY A 16 -3.79 9.78 11.65
N ALA A 17 -3.85 10.85 12.47
CA ALA A 17 -3.27 10.83 13.80
C ALA A 17 -3.95 9.81 14.71
N GLN A 18 -5.28 9.70 14.63
CA GLN A 18 -6.03 8.68 15.35
C GLN A 18 -5.60 7.27 14.95
N CYS A 19 -5.38 7.02 13.65
CA CYS A 19 -4.92 5.73 13.13
C CYS A 19 -3.57 5.34 13.72
N ILE A 20 -2.57 6.21 13.64
CA ILE A 20 -1.22 5.95 14.18
C ILE A 20 -1.28 5.65 15.67
N ILE A 21 -1.99 6.48 16.45
CA ILE A 21 -2.08 6.31 17.91
C ILE A 21 -2.79 5.01 18.27
N LYS A 22 -3.90 4.68 17.61
CA LYS A 22 -4.60 3.40 17.82
C LYS A 22 -3.69 2.21 17.54
N THR A 23 -2.95 2.24 16.44
CA THR A 23 -2.02 1.18 16.07
C THR A 23 -0.89 1.05 17.09
N GLN A 24 -0.28 2.16 17.50
CA GLN A 24 0.76 2.16 18.52
C GLN A 24 0.26 1.60 19.85
N LEU A 25 -0.93 2.02 20.30
CA LEU A 25 -1.55 1.52 21.54
C LEU A 25 -1.85 0.02 21.44
N ALA A 26 -2.42 -0.44 20.30
CA ALA A 26 -2.70 -1.85 20.08
C ALA A 26 -1.41 -2.68 20.13
N LEU A 27 -0.35 -2.25 19.46
CA LEU A 27 0.94 -2.93 19.41
C LEU A 27 1.69 -2.90 20.76
N SER A 28 1.48 -1.86 21.57
CA SER A 28 2.09 -1.69 22.89
C SER A 28 1.37 -2.44 23.99
N HIS A 29 0.17 -2.98 23.73
CA HIS A 29 -0.61 -3.67 24.75
C HIS A 29 0.07 -4.98 25.18
N LYS A 30 0.08 -5.28 26.49
CA LYS A 30 0.76 -6.47 27.04
C LYS A 30 0.33 -7.78 26.38
N GLN A 31 -0.93 -7.91 25.99
CA GLN A 31 -1.44 -9.09 25.28
C GLN A 31 -0.99 -9.15 23.83
N ALA A 32 -0.80 -8.00 23.18
CA ALA A 32 -0.24 -7.95 21.82
C ALA A 32 1.16 -8.55 21.76
N GLY A 33 1.94 -8.46 22.84
CA GLY A 33 3.25 -9.11 22.95
C GLY A 33 3.24 -10.63 22.87
N LYS A 34 2.07 -11.26 23.09
CA LYS A 34 1.88 -12.73 23.01
C LYS A 34 1.31 -13.16 21.65
N ALA A 35 0.87 -12.22 20.81
CA ALA A 35 0.33 -12.54 19.50
C ALA A 35 1.47 -12.94 18.55
N SER A 36 1.32 -14.05 17.86
CA SER A 36 2.26 -14.52 16.83
C SER A 36 1.98 -13.90 15.45
N VAL A 37 0.79 -13.35 15.24
CA VAL A 37 0.36 -12.76 13.99
C VAL A 37 -0.20 -11.36 14.25
N ILE A 38 0.16 -10.40 13.37
CA ILE A 38 -0.36 -9.04 13.33
C ILE A 38 -1.13 -8.89 12.02
N LEU A 39 -2.42 -8.57 12.12
CA LEU A 39 -3.28 -8.27 10.97
C LEU A 39 -3.42 -6.76 10.84
N ILE A 40 -3.19 -6.23 9.64
CA ILE A 40 -3.32 -4.81 9.34
C ILE A 40 -4.16 -4.65 8.08
N GLU A 41 -5.20 -3.84 8.15
CA GLU A 41 -6.07 -3.54 7.03
C GLU A 41 -5.82 -2.11 6.57
N GLU A 42 -5.48 -1.97 5.29
CA GLU A 42 -5.26 -0.70 4.59
C GLU A 42 -4.51 0.36 5.43
N PRO A 43 -3.25 0.10 5.84
CA PRO A 43 -2.51 1.02 6.70
C PRO A 43 -2.32 2.42 6.08
N GLU A 44 -2.44 2.55 4.76
CA GLU A 44 -2.38 3.81 4.01
C GLU A 44 -3.62 4.69 4.17
N SER A 45 -4.74 4.13 4.62
CA SER A 45 -6.01 4.86 4.69
C SER A 45 -5.90 6.11 5.57
N HIS A 46 -6.25 7.26 4.99
CA HIS A 46 -6.22 8.58 5.63
C HIS A 46 -4.85 9.09 6.07
N LEU A 47 -3.76 8.49 5.61
CA LEU A 47 -2.40 8.91 5.94
C LEU A 47 -1.75 9.66 4.77
N SER A 48 -0.99 10.71 5.09
CA SER A 48 0.01 11.25 4.16
C SER A 48 1.19 10.27 4.06
N PHE A 49 1.98 10.39 2.99
CA PHE A 49 3.14 9.55 2.78
C PHE A 49 4.11 9.51 3.98
N SER A 50 4.40 10.67 4.58
CA SER A 50 5.28 10.76 5.75
C SER A 50 4.72 10.02 6.96
N ARG A 51 3.41 10.14 7.20
CA ARG A 51 2.73 9.44 8.29
C ARG A 51 2.64 7.94 8.07
N LEU A 52 2.42 7.53 6.83
CA LEU A 52 2.45 6.12 6.45
C LEU A 52 3.84 5.52 6.67
N SER A 53 4.89 6.24 6.27
CA SER A 53 6.28 5.81 6.51
C SER A 53 6.59 5.65 8.01
N GLU A 54 6.12 6.58 8.84
CA GLU A 54 6.22 6.51 10.30
C GLU A 54 5.51 5.26 10.85
N LEU A 55 4.26 5.04 10.42
CA LEU A 55 3.45 3.89 10.83
C LEU A 55 4.13 2.57 10.45
N MET A 56 4.62 2.46 9.21
CA MET A 56 5.32 1.26 8.76
C MET A 56 6.59 0.98 9.57
N GLY A 57 7.34 2.02 9.97
CA GLY A 57 8.47 1.85 10.87
C GLY A 57 8.09 1.34 12.27
N VAL A 58 6.92 1.70 12.78
CA VAL A 58 6.38 1.16 14.03
C VAL A 58 5.98 -0.31 13.87
N VAL A 59 5.32 -0.64 12.77
CA VAL A 59 4.88 -2.01 12.45
C VAL A 59 6.08 -2.94 12.27
N GLU A 60 7.10 -2.53 11.53
CA GLU A 60 8.33 -3.31 11.33
C GLU A 60 9.03 -3.63 12.67
N LYS A 61 9.14 -2.66 13.56
CA LYS A 61 9.70 -2.88 14.90
C LYS A 61 8.88 -3.84 15.73
N ALA A 62 7.56 -3.75 15.64
CA ALA A 62 6.65 -4.63 16.36
C ALA A 62 6.62 -6.06 15.79
N ALA A 63 7.04 -6.22 14.53
CA ALA A 63 7.05 -7.48 13.81
C ALA A 63 8.16 -8.44 14.24
N SER A 64 9.11 -8.01 15.05
CA SER A 64 10.23 -8.88 15.47
C SER A 64 9.74 -10.22 16.04
N GLY A 65 10.00 -11.31 15.29
CA GLY A 65 9.57 -12.66 15.64
C GLY A 65 8.06 -12.96 15.44
N ARG A 66 7.33 -12.10 14.71
CA ARG A 66 5.89 -12.27 14.43
C ARG A 66 5.62 -12.22 12.94
N GLN A 67 4.55 -12.85 12.51
CA GLN A 67 4.04 -12.72 11.14
C GLN A 67 3.20 -11.47 11.00
N ILE A 68 3.42 -10.69 9.94
CA ILE A 68 2.52 -9.61 9.52
C ILE A 68 1.71 -10.10 8.32
N ILE A 69 0.40 -9.86 8.35
CA ILE A 69 -0.49 -10.01 7.21
C ILE A 69 -1.17 -8.65 7.03
N ALA A 70 -0.94 -8.01 5.88
CA ALA A 70 -1.51 -6.72 5.58
C ALA A 70 -2.30 -6.76 4.27
N SER A 71 -3.51 -6.20 4.26
CA SER A 71 -4.20 -5.84 3.02
C SER A 71 -3.84 -4.41 2.66
N THR A 72 -3.57 -4.15 1.38
CA THR A 72 -3.17 -2.82 0.92
C THR A 72 -3.42 -2.62 -0.57
N HIS A 73 -3.72 -1.38 -0.94
CA HIS A 73 -3.71 -0.90 -2.32
C HIS A 73 -2.49 -0.01 -2.63
N SER A 74 -1.57 0.12 -1.65
CA SER A 74 -0.40 0.99 -1.75
C SER A 74 0.85 0.25 -2.20
N SER A 75 1.43 0.66 -3.32
CA SER A 75 2.74 0.18 -3.77
C SER A 75 3.84 0.43 -2.73
N PHE A 76 3.74 1.52 -1.98
CA PHE A 76 4.68 1.83 -0.91
C PHE A 76 4.64 0.78 0.21
N VAL A 77 3.43 0.40 0.67
CA VAL A 77 3.28 -0.62 1.71
C VAL A 77 3.78 -1.98 1.23
N ALA A 78 3.40 -2.37 -0.01
CA ALA A 78 3.85 -3.62 -0.61
C ALA A 78 5.39 -3.69 -0.73
N ASN A 79 6.02 -2.60 -1.17
CA ASN A 79 7.48 -2.52 -1.26
C ASN A 79 8.15 -2.57 0.13
N LYS A 80 7.55 -1.93 1.14
CA LYS A 80 8.07 -1.93 2.52
C LYS A 80 8.00 -3.31 3.16
N LEU A 81 6.94 -4.07 2.90
CA LEU A 81 6.75 -5.43 3.44
C LEU A 81 7.45 -6.52 2.61
N GLY A 82 8.04 -6.13 1.46
CA GLY A 82 8.76 -6.99 0.54
C GLY A 82 7.86 -7.58 -0.54
N LEU A 83 8.17 -7.27 -1.80
CA LEU A 83 7.40 -7.75 -2.96
C LEU A 83 7.39 -9.28 -3.07
N GLU A 84 8.40 -9.94 -2.54
CA GLU A 84 8.46 -11.40 -2.45
C GLU A 84 7.35 -12.00 -1.61
N ASN A 85 6.77 -11.24 -0.69
CA ASN A 85 5.68 -11.67 0.18
C ASN A 85 4.30 -11.27 -0.37
N LEU A 86 4.26 -10.58 -1.51
CA LEU A 86 3.03 -10.09 -2.10
C LEU A 86 2.19 -11.22 -2.68
N ILE A 87 0.93 -11.25 -2.29
CA ILE A 87 -0.09 -12.12 -2.84
C ILE A 87 -1.16 -11.22 -3.48
N LEU A 88 -1.33 -11.36 -4.79
CA LEU A 88 -2.36 -10.66 -5.54
C LEU A 88 -3.66 -11.43 -5.49
N LEU A 89 -4.72 -10.75 -5.08
CA LEU A 89 -6.07 -11.30 -5.06
C LEU A 89 -6.87 -10.65 -6.20
N SER A 90 -7.47 -11.46 -7.05
CA SER A 90 -8.46 -11.06 -8.05
C SER A 90 -9.73 -11.90 -7.87
N ASP A 91 -10.81 -11.53 -8.55
CA ASP A 91 -12.13 -12.13 -8.36
C ASP A 91 -12.12 -13.67 -8.38
N ASP A 92 -11.27 -14.28 -9.23
CA ASP A 92 -11.22 -15.74 -9.42
C ASP A 92 -9.84 -16.35 -9.12
N ASN A 93 -8.82 -15.55 -8.83
CA ASN A 93 -7.45 -16.04 -8.75
C ASN A 93 -6.65 -15.41 -7.60
N CYS A 94 -5.75 -16.22 -7.07
CA CYS A 94 -4.73 -15.79 -6.12
C CYS A 94 -3.36 -16.10 -6.73
N CYS A 95 -2.52 -15.07 -6.87
CA CYS A 95 -1.20 -15.20 -7.48
C CYS A 95 -0.12 -14.65 -6.53
N SER A 96 0.87 -15.48 -6.21
CA SER A 96 2.05 -15.02 -5.48
C SER A 96 3.09 -14.45 -6.43
N MET A 97 3.74 -13.36 -6.05
CA MET A 97 4.87 -12.82 -6.81
C MET A 97 6.03 -13.80 -6.93
N GLN A 98 6.16 -14.75 -6.01
CA GLN A 98 7.17 -15.81 -6.09
C GLN A 98 6.91 -16.82 -7.22
N SER A 99 5.69 -16.86 -7.77
CA SER A 99 5.36 -17.72 -8.91
C SER A 99 5.78 -17.14 -10.27
N LEU A 100 6.21 -15.87 -10.30
CA LEU A 100 6.73 -15.24 -11.52
C LEU A 100 8.11 -15.76 -11.88
N GLU A 101 8.42 -15.75 -13.18
CA GLU A 101 9.77 -16.01 -13.65
C GLU A 101 10.76 -15.03 -13.00
N LYS A 102 11.95 -15.52 -12.68
CA LYS A 102 12.96 -14.76 -11.94
C LYS A 102 13.30 -13.42 -12.59
N GLU A 103 13.42 -13.39 -13.92
CA GLU A 103 13.71 -12.15 -14.67
C GLU A 103 12.58 -11.13 -14.53
N THR A 104 11.32 -11.58 -14.62
CA THR A 104 10.13 -10.75 -14.44
C THR A 104 10.06 -10.22 -13.01
N PHE A 105 10.30 -11.06 -12.01
CA PHE A 105 10.32 -10.63 -10.61
C PHE A 105 11.41 -9.57 -10.34
N GLU A 106 12.64 -9.81 -10.83
CA GLU A 106 13.75 -8.87 -10.69
C GLU A 106 13.47 -7.54 -11.43
N PHE A 107 12.77 -7.58 -12.57
CA PHE A 107 12.31 -6.39 -13.25
C PHE A 107 11.36 -5.57 -12.36
N PHE A 108 10.31 -6.19 -11.83
CA PHE A 108 9.38 -5.50 -10.92
C PHE A 108 10.06 -4.98 -9.66
N LYS A 109 11.01 -5.71 -9.11
CA LYS A 109 11.79 -5.27 -7.96
C LYS A 109 12.65 -4.02 -8.24
N LYS A 110 13.20 -3.90 -9.46
CA LYS A 110 13.98 -2.74 -9.90
C LYS A 110 13.11 -1.53 -10.23
N VAL A 111 11.95 -1.77 -10.84
CA VAL A 111 10.96 -0.73 -11.18
C VAL A 111 10.14 -0.31 -9.97
N ALA A 112 10.41 -0.84 -8.77
CA ALA A 112 9.70 -0.61 -7.52
C ALA A 112 9.56 0.89 -7.14
N GLY A 113 8.93 1.64 -8.01
CA GLY A 113 8.37 2.97 -7.83
C GLY A 113 6.86 2.90 -7.64
N TYR A 114 6.23 4.05 -7.55
CA TYR A 114 4.81 4.23 -7.24
C TYR A 114 3.82 3.50 -8.15
N ASP A 115 4.23 3.08 -9.34
CA ASP A 115 3.34 2.54 -10.36
C ASP A 115 3.41 1.02 -10.56
N THR A 116 4.33 0.33 -9.85
CA THR A 116 4.52 -1.11 -10.04
C THR A 116 3.26 -1.91 -9.74
N LEU A 117 2.53 -1.57 -8.68
CA LEU A 117 1.25 -2.24 -8.37
C LEU A 117 0.17 -1.94 -9.40
N ARG A 118 0.13 -0.75 -9.99
CA ARG A 118 -0.81 -0.42 -11.05
C ARG A 118 -0.59 -1.31 -12.27
N LEU A 119 0.66 -1.54 -12.67
CA LEU A 119 1.00 -2.45 -13.77
C LEU A 119 0.57 -3.89 -13.47
N ILE A 120 0.75 -4.33 -12.24
CA ILE A 120 0.41 -5.70 -11.82
C ILE A 120 -1.11 -5.90 -11.71
N LEU A 121 -1.84 -4.88 -11.26
CA LEU A 121 -3.28 -4.95 -11.02
C LEU A 121 -4.12 -4.64 -12.26
N CYS A 122 -3.55 -4.02 -13.31
CA CYS A 122 -4.32 -3.69 -14.50
C CYS A 122 -4.47 -4.90 -15.43
N LYS A 123 -5.65 -5.05 -16.04
CA LYS A 123 -5.90 -6.08 -17.05
C LYS A 123 -5.21 -5.78 -18.40
N LYS A 124 -4.99 -4.51 -18.70
CA LYS A 124 -4.32 -4.02 -19.90
C LYS A 124 -3.58 -2.75 -19.58
N SER A 125 -2.37 -2.59 -20.09
CA SER A 125 -1.57 -1.37 -19.94
C SER A 125 -0.99 -0.94 -21.28
N ILE A 126 -0.79 0.35 -21.42
CA ILE A 126 -0.02 0.94 -22.51
C ILE A 126 1.21 1.56 -21.86
N LEU A 127 2.37 1.04 -22.20
CA LEU A 127 3.64 1.57 -21.70
C LEU A 127 4.12 2.68 -22.65
N VAL A 128 4.53 3.79 -22.08
CA VAL A 128 5.05 4.97 -22.79
C VAL A 128 6.41 5.37 -22.22
N GLU A 129 7.21 6.10 -22.98
CA GLU A 129 8.55 6.49 -22.54
C GLU A 129 8.56 7.69 -21.58
N GLY A 130 7.49 8.49 -21.58
CA GLY A 130 7.40 9.67 -20.73
C GLY A 130 6.04 10.37 -20.77
N ASP A 131 5.95 11.44 -19.99
CA ASP A 131 4.70 12.21 -19.77
C ASP A 131 4.12 12.77 -21.08
N SER A 132 4.97 13.16 -22.04
CA SER A 132 4.54 13.66 -23.33
C SER A 132 3.78 12.61 -24.13
N ASP A 133 4.27 11.36 -24.13
CA ASP A 133 3.65 10.25 -24.82
C ASP A 133 2.35 9.85 -24.13
N GLU A 134 2.33 9.90 -22.79
CA GLU A 134 1.12 9.68 -22.02
C GLU A 134 0.01 10.64 -22.43
N LEU A 135 0.31 11.94 -22.52
CA LEU A 135 -0.66 12.97 -22.95
C LEU A 135 -1.19 12.72 -24.36
N VAL A 136 -0.31 12.33 -25.29
CA VAL A 136 -0.71 12.01 -26.68
C VAL A 136 -1.62 10.79 -26.70
N VAL A 137 -1.28 9.73 -25.99
CA VAL A 137 -2.08 8.49 -25.91
C VAL A 137 -3.42 8.77 -25.24
N GLN A 138 -3.44 9.51 -24.13
CA GLN A 138 -4.68 9.91 -23.46
C GLN A 138 -5.59 10.69 -24.40
N ARG A 139 -5.03 11.67 -25.12
CA ARG A 139 -5.80 12.48 -26.07
C ARG A 139 -6.38 11.64 -27.21
N ALA A 140 -5.56 10.81 -27.83
CA ALA A 140 -6.00 9.91 -28.91
C ALA A 140 -7.10 8.96 -28.45
N TYR A 141 -6.98 8.45 -27.22
CA TYR A 141 -8.01 7.59 -26.63
C TYR A 141 -9.32 8.34 -26.41
N MET A 142 -9.26 9.55 -25.84
CA MET A 142 -10.44 10.39 -25.62
C MET A 142 -11.17 10.72 -26.93
N ASP A 143 -10.42 11.02 -28.00
CA ASP A 143 -10.98 11.34 -29.31
C ASP A 143 -11.69 10.13 -29.95
N THR A 144 -11.26 8.91 -29.64
CA THR A 144 -11.84 7.65 -30.17
C THR A 144 -12.91 7.04 -29.29
N HIS A 145 -13.00 7.43 -28.00
CA HIS A 145 -13.89 6.83 -27.01
C HIS A 145 -14.81 7.85 -26.31
N GLU A 146 -15.35 8.80 -27.08
CA GLU A 146 -16.36 9.77 -26.60
C GLU A 146 -15.92 10.57 -25.36
N GLY A 147 -14.66 10.94 -25.27
CA GLY A 147 -14.11 11.72 -24.17
C GLY A 147 -13.88 10.95 -22.88
N ARG A 148 -14.01 9.62 -22.89
CA ARG A 148 -13.69 8.79 -21.71
C ARG A 148 -12.19 8.60 -21.58
N LEU A 149 -11.68 8.74 -20.36
CA LEU A 149 -10.30 8.36 -20.08
C LEU A 149 -10.16 6.83 -19.98
N PRO A 150 -9.04 6.24 -20.47
CA PRO A 150 -8.86 4.79 -20.51
C PRO A 150 -8.72 4.14 -19.14
N ILE A 151 -8.70 4.94 -18.09
CA ILE A 151 -8.14 4.47 -16.82
C ILE A 151 -8.97 4.77 -15.63
N GLN A 152 -9.01 3.74 -14.88
CA GLN A 152 -8.63 3.91 -13.48
C GLN A 152 -7.57 2.92 -13.09
#